data_26710f8359e6ecb35249b273e1fb1870
#
_entry.id   26710f8359e6ecb35249b273e1fb1870
#
_cell.length_a   1.000
_cell.length_b   1.000
_cell.length_c   1.000
_cell.angle_alpha   90.00
_cell.angle_beta   90.00
_cell.angle_gamma   90.00
#
_symmetry.space_group_name_H-M   'P 1'
#
loop_
_entity.id
_entity.type
_entity.pdbx_description
1 polymer ?
#
loop_
_entity_poly.entity_id
_entity_poly.type
_entity_poly.pdbx_seq_one_letter_code
_entity_poly.pdbx_strand_id
1 'polypeptide(L)'
;MKGKRTLYEIYWEILTFCKNPRTFTSIIHRCSLNSKIGQEHLGFLLSKKFLRRFEEETKVLHVTTENAHEFLEAFKNMYLELFNKGPEFKL
;
A
#
# COMPACT_ATOMS: atom_id res chain seq x y z
N MET A 1 -12.25 -1.94 19.95
CA MET A 1 -11.16 -1.44 19.15
C MET A 1 -11.09 -2.16 17.82
N LYS A 2 -10.82 -1.43 16.79
CA LYS A 2 -10.64 -2.06 15.51
C LYS A 2 -9.50 -3.04 15.57
N GLY A 3 -9.59 -4.11 14.82
CA GLY A 3 -8.54 -5.07 14.77
C GLY A 3 -7.25 -4.47 14.27
N LYS A 4 -6.15 -5.01 14.76
CA LYS A 4 -4.85 -4.57 14.27
C LYS A 4 -4.64 -5.13 12.88
N ARG A 5 -3.99 -4.34 12.05
CA ARG A 5 -3.61 -4.79 10.72
C ARG A 5 -2.26 -5.49 10.80
N THR A 6 -2.11 -6.53 10.02
CA THR A 6 -0.79 -7.12 9.84
C THR A 6 0.03 -6.23 8.91
N LEU A 7 1.34 -6.43 8.92
CA LEU A 7 2.22 -5.72 8.02
C LEU A 7 1.80 -5.94 6.57
N TYR A 8 1.39 -7.17 6.25
CA TYR A 8 1.01 -7.49 4.88
C TYR A 8 -0.27 -6.78 4.46
N GLU A 9 -1.20 -6.62 5.40
CA GLU A 9 -2.41 -5.87 5.13
C GLU A 9 -2.10 -4.39 4.87
N ILE A 10 -1.16 -3.83 5.63
CA ILE A 10 -0.76 -2.45 5.42
C ILE A 10 -0.12 -2.29 4.04
N TYR A 11 0.76 -3.21 3.67
CA TYR A 11 1.38 -3.14 2.34
C TYR A 11 0.34 -3.28 1.24
N TRP A 12 -0.62 -4.19 1.41
CA TRP A 12 -1.69 -4.33 0.43
C TRP A 12 -2.48 -3.02 0.29
N GLU A 13 -2.79 -2.38 1.43
CA GLU A 13 -3.56 -1.15 1.40
C GLU A 13 -2.79 -0.04 0.67
N ILE A 14 -1.51 0.12 1.00
CA ILE A 14 -0.70 1.13 0.34
C ILE A 14 -0.64 0.88 -1.16
N LEU A 15 -0.35 -0.34 -1.55
CA LEU A 15 -0.17 -0.66 -2.96
C LEU A 15 -1.48 -0.58 -3.74
N THR A 16 -2.58 -0.92 -3.10
CA THR A 16 -3.88 -0.81 -3.74
C THR A 16 -4.27 0.66 -3.93
N PHE A 17 -4.04 1.48 -2.90
CA PHE A 17 -4.34 2.89 -2.99
C PHE A 17 -3.47 3.58 -4.04
N CYS A 18 -2.24 3.14 -4.18
CA CYS A 18 -1.28 3.74 -5.10
C CYS A 18 -1.36 3.19 -6.52
N LYS A 19 -2.40 2.41 -6.84
CA LYS A 19 -2.63 2.05 -8.24
C LYS A 19 -2.80 3.30 -9.10
N ASN A 20 -3.32 4.36 -8.51
CA ASN A 20 -3.27 5.69 -9.09
C ASN A 20 -2.20 6.47 -8.32
N PRO A 21 -1.48 7.39 -8.98
CA PRO A 21 -0.42 8.14 -8.30
C PRO A 21 -0.96 8.94 -7.11
N ARG A 22 -0.24 8.88 -5.98
CA ARG A 22 -0.66 9.51 -4.74
C ARG A 22 0.49 10.23 -4.07
N THR A 23 0.18 11.31 -3.34
CA THR A 23 1.18 11.97 -2.52
C THR A 23 1.40 11.21 -1.22
N PHE A 24 2.56 11.46 -0.59
CA PHE A 24 2.85 10.84 0.70
C PHE A 24 1.76 11.15 1.72
N THR A 25 1.36 12.43 1.79
CA THR A 25 0.35 12.84 2.77
C THR A 25 -0.96 12.09 2.58
N SER A 26 -1.41 11.93 1.33
CA SER A 26 -2.67 11.22 1.10
C SER A 26 -2.53 9.74 1.43
N ILE A 27 -1.34 9.16 1.20
CA ILE A 27 -1.13 7.75 1.52
C ILE A 27 -1.22 7.50 3.01
N ILE A 28 -0.49 8.28 3.81
CA ILE A 28 -0.52 8.04 5.26
C ILE A 28 -1.90 8.35 5.84
N HIS A 29 -2.59 9.32 5.26
CA HIS A 29 -3.93 9.66 5.72
C HIS A 29 -4.91 8.53 5.42
N ARG A 30 -4.92 8.07 4.17
CA ARG A 30 -5.84 6.99 3.76
C ARG A 30 -5.56 5.69 4.49
N CYS A 31 -4.30 5.39 4.73
CA CYS A 31 -3.89 4.13 5.35
C CYS A 31 -3.71 4.25 6.86
N SER A 32 -4.03 5.40 7.43
CA SER A 32 -4.01 5.64 8.87
C SER A 32 -2.65 5.32 9.48
N LEU A 33 -1.60 5.92 8.91
CA LEU A 33 -0.24 5.75 9.37
C LEU A 33 0.29 7.08 9.86
N ASN A 34 1.19 7.05 10.85
CA ASN A 34 1.91 8.27 11.18
C ASN A 34 3.06 8.45 10.18
N SER A 35 3.65 9.65 10.17
CA SER A 35 4.67 9.97 9.18
C SER A 35 5.88 9.06 9.24
N LYS A 36 6.35 8.75 10.45
CA LYS A 36 7.56 7.94 10.58
C LYS A 36 7.33 6.54 10.05
N ILE A 37 6.26 5.90 10.47
CA ILE A 37 5.93 4.55 10.03
C ILE A 37 5.64 4.55 8.54
N GLY A 38 4.94 5.57 8.05
CA GLY A 38 4.65 5.68 6.63
C GLY A 38 5.92 5.77 5.81
N GLN A 39 6.89 6.57 6.25
CA GLN A 39 8.16 6.67 5.54
C GLN A 39 8.90 5.35 5.50
N GLU A 40 8.87 4.61 6.60
CA GLU A 40 9.53 3.31 6.64
C GLU A 40 8.90 2.33 5.67
N HIS A 41 7.57 2.28 5.65
CA HIS A 41 6.88 1.36 4.75
C HIS A 41 7.09 1.75 3.29
N LEU A 42 6.97 3.04 2.98
CA LEU A 42 7.18 3.47 1.60
C LEU A 42 8.62 3.23 1.16
N GLY A 43 9.59 3.48 2.07
CA GLY A 43 10.98 3.22 1.75
C GLY A 43 11.22 1.75 1.43
N PHE A 44 10.62 0.86 2.20
CA PHE A 44 10.76 -0.56 1.93
C PHE A 44 10.15 -0.92 0.58
N LEU A 45 8.93 -0.44 0.32
CA LEU A 45 8.26 -0.78 -0.94
C LEU A 45 8.98 -0.19 -2.14
N LEU A 46 9.58 0.98 -1.98
CA LEU A 46 10.41 1.56 -3.04
C LEU A 46 11.65 0.70 -3.27
N SER A 47 12.27 0.20 -2.20
CA SER A 47 13.46 -0.62 -2.32
C SER A 47 13.14 -1.96 -3.01
N LYS A 48 11.94 -2.47 -2.83
CA LYS A 48 11.48 -3.68 -3.51
C LYS A 48 11.04 -3.40 -4.95
N LYS A 49 10.98 -2.14 -5.32
CA LYS A 49 10.49 -1.70 -6.63
C LYS A 49 9.01 -2.02 -6.85
N PHE A 50 8.28 -2.17 -5.76
CA PHE A 50 6.83 -2.31 -5.81
C PHE A 50 6.16 -0.95 -5.97
N LEU A 51 6.85 0.12 -5.56
CA LEU A 51 6.41 1.49 -5.76
C LEU A 51 7.46 2.23 -6.58
N ARG A 52 7.02 3.21 -7.33
CA ARG A 52 7.89 4.14 -8.04
C ARG A 52 7.52 5.55 -7.61
N ARG A 53 8.53 6.38 -7.42
CA ARG A 53 8.34 7.78 -7.04
C ARG A 53 8.74 8.67 -8.19
N PHE A 54 7.94 9.69 -8.44
CA PHE A 54 8.25 10.63 -9.50
C PHE A 54 7.66 11.99 -9.14
N GLU A 55 8.14 13.02 -9.83
CA GLU A 55 7.65 14.37 -9.60
C GLU A 55 6.78 14.80 -10.77
N GLU A 56 5.69 15.48 -10.43
CA GLU A 56 4.83 16.07 -11.43
C GLU A 56 4.47 17.46 -10.93
N GLU A 57 4.86 18.48 -11.70
CA GLU A 57 4.73 19.87 -11.28
C GLU A 57 5.51 20.06 -9.97
N THR A 58 4.83 20.43 -8.90
CA THR A 58 5.49 20.62 -7.61
C THR A 58 5.24 19.48 -6.65
N LYS A 59 4.63 18.40 -7.11
CA LYS A 59 4.24 17.30 -6.24
C LYS A 59 5.13 16.09 -6.45
N VAL A 60 5.40 15.38 -5.36
CA VAL A 60 6.07 14.08 -5.41
C VAL A 60 4.98 13.01 -5.28
N LEU A 61 4.92 12.12 -6.25
CA LEU A 61 3.86 11.12 -6.32
C LEU A 61 4.46 9.72 -6.25
N HIS A 62 3.66 8.81 -5.73
CA HIS A 62 4.03 7.40 -5.64
C HIS A 62 3.00 6.58 -6.38
N VAL A 63 3.46 5.60 -7.15
CA VAL A 63 2.56 4.74 -7.93
C VAL A 63 3.06 3.31 -7.87
N THR A 64 2.11 2.38 -7.78
CA THR A 64 2.40 0.96 -7.73
C THR A 64 2.87 0.47 -9.10
N THR A 65 3.88 -0.38 -9.11
CA THR A 65 4.48 -0.91 -10.33
C THR A 65 3.98 -2.32 -10.61
N GLU A 66 4.32 -2.81 -11.79
CA GLU A 66 4.00 -4.19 -12.16
C GLU A 66 4.69 -5.20 -11.24
N ASN A 67 5.81 -4.82 -10.63
CA ASN A 67 6.54 -5.73 -9.76
C ASN A 67 5.72 -6.14 -8.54
N ALA A 68 4.71 -5.35 -8.18
CA ALA A 68 3.86 -5.68 -7.05
C ALA A 68 2.71 -6.62 -7.41
N HIS A 69 2.55 -6.94 -8.70
CA HIS A 69 1.36 -7.68 -9.15
C HIS A 69 1.23 -9.03 -8.46
N GLU A 70 2.32 -9.78 -8.40
CA GLU A 70 2.26 -11.12 -7.82
C GLU A 70 1.92 -11.07 -6.33
N PHE A 71 2.49 -10.09 -5.62
CA PHE A 71 2.13 -9.94 -4.21
C PHE A 71 0.64 -9.63 -4.07
N LEU A 72 0.14 -8.72 -4.88
CA LEU A 72 -1.26 -8.32 -4.76
C LEU A 72 -2.20 -9.48 -5.07
N GLU A 73 -1.88 -10.27 -6.10
CA GLU A 73 -2.71 -11.42 -6.45
C GLU A 73 -2.62 -12.52 -5.40
N ALA A 74 -1.41 -12.79 -4.89
CA ALA A 74 -1.23 -13.80 -3.86
C ALA A 74 -1.98 -13.42 -2.59
N PHE A 75 -1.91 -12.14 -2.21
CA PHE A 75 -2.60 -11.68 -1.01
C PHE A 75 -4.11 -11.82 -1.17
N LYS A 76 -4.62 -11.42 -2.33
CA LYS A 76 -6.04 -11.52 -2.61
C LYS A 76 -6.52 -12.98 -2.56
N ASN A 77 -5.76 -13.87 -3.18
CA ASN A 77 -6.13 -15.28 -3.22
C ASN A 77 -6.08 -15.90 -1.84
N MET A 78 -5.07 -15.57 -1.06
CA MET A 78 -4.98 -16.06 0.31
C MET A 78 -6.18 -15.57 1.14
N TYR A 79 -6.53 -14.32 0.97
CA TYR A 79 -7.63 -13.74 1.72
C TYR A 79 -8.96 -14.41 1.36
N LEU A 80 -9.17 -14.67 0.05
CA LEU A 80 -10.35 -15.39 -0.40
C LEU A 80 -10.41 -16.79 0.17
N GLU A 81 -9.27 -17.46 0.20
CA GLU A 81 -9.19 -18.83 0.71
C GLU A 81 -9.56 -18.87 2.19
N LEU A 82 -9.04 -17.92 2.97
CA LEU A 82 -9.22 -17.93 4.41
C LEU A 82 -10.56 -17.37 4.86
N PHE A 83 -11.05 -16.36 4.18
CA PHE A 83 -12.21 -15.60 4.67
C PHE A 83 -13.39 -15.59 3.73
N ASN A 84 -13.27 -16.22 2.57
CA ASN A 84 -14.36 -16.31 1.58
C ASN A 84 -14.79 -14.94 1.07
N LYS A 85 -13.88 -13.99 1.08
CA LYS A 85 -14.13 -12.65 0.54
C LYS A 85 -12.79 -12.01 0.25
N GLY A 86 -12.80 -11.01 -0.60
CA GLY A 86 -11.58 -10.28 -0.94
C GLY A 86 -11.14 -9.38 0.19
N PRO A 87 -9.89 -8.96 0.14
CA PRO A 87 -9.39 -8.01 1.14
C PRO A 87 -10.01 -6.63 0.95
N GLU A 88 -10.12 -5.89 2.04
CA GLU A 88 -10.66 -4.54 2.00
C GLU A 88 -9.92 -3.70 3.02
N PHE A 89 -10.00 -2.38 2.83
CA PHE A 89 -9.33 -1.48 3.76
C PHE A 89 -9.96 -1.62 5.14
N LYS A 90 -9.09 -1.71 6.14
CA LYS A 90 -9.52 -1.90 7.51
C LYS A 90 -9.83 -0.59 8.22
N LEU A 91 -9.23 0.48 7.74
CA LEU A 91 -9.41 1.77 8.38
C LEU A 91 -9.86 2.82 7.40
#